data_3963983b0a512bf97c4e4287e7e8ef14
#
_entry.id   3963983b0a512bf97c4e4287e7e8ef14
#
_cell.length_a   1.000
_cell.length_b   1.000
_cell.length_c   1.000
_cell.angle_alpha   90.00
_cell.angle_beta   90.00
_cell.angle_gamma   90.00
#
_symmetry.space_group_name_H-M   'P 1'
#
loop_
_entity.id
_entity.type
_entity.pdbx_description
1 polymer ?
#
loop_
_entity_poly.entity_id
_entity_poly.type
_entity_poly.pdbx_seq_one_letter_code
_entity_poly.pdbx_strand_id
1 'polypeptide(L)'
;RISMNLWKESNDGDYINIQSKKHLGEIVFGYMGIQPKVSGANTKSGRAKFDMNMVEDLAKTYPWAENLRVYNKLLKIKSTYVDRFRDRQEDGRYYFYFKQNGTVSGRYGSDAQQLPKPLEEGEDAPVIMKYVNIVRRFLIAGNGRKVIDADYESLEPHCFASVTGDKNLQEIFNNGWDFYSTVAIRTEKLNDDK
;
A
#
# COMPACT_ATOMS: atom_id res chain seq x y z
N ARG A 1 -6.82 -31.15 -5.14
CA ARG A 1 -6.09 -32.20 -5.88
C ARG A 1 -6.70 -32.45 -7.28
N ILE A 2 -8.01 -32.53 -7.42
CA ILE A 2 -8.69 -32.73 -8.71
C ILE A 2 -8.39 -31.59 -9.70
N SER A 3 -8.51 -30.33 -9.24
CA SER A 3 -8.22 -29.13 -10.06
C SER A 3 -6.78 -29.08 -10.56
N MET A 4 -5.83 -29.57 -9.78
CA MET A 4 -4.41 -29.59 -10.13
C MET A 4 -4.07 -30.65 -11.18
N ASN A 5 -4.75 -31.78 -11.16
CA ASN A 5 -4.59 -32.80 -12.18
C ASN A 5 -5.18 -32.36 -13.53
N LEU A 6 -6.38 -31.79 -13.52
CA LEU A 6 -7.01 -31.21 -14.72
C LEU A 6 -6.16 -30.10 -15.33
N TRP A 7 -5.52 -29.24 -14.49
CA TRP A 7 -4.60 -28.24 -14.98
C TRP A 7 -3.40 -28.84 -15.71
N LYS A 8 -2.78 -29.88 -15.14
CA LYS A 8 -1.64 -30.56 -15.75
C LYS A 8 -1.98 -31.20 -17.08
N GLU A 9 -3.15 -31.82 -17.17
CA GLU A 9 -3.65 -32.45 -18.43
C GLU A 9 -3.86 -31.40 -19.54
N SER A 10 -4.33 -30.19 -19.19
CA SER A 10 -4.60 -29.14 -20.20
C SER A 10 -3.39 -28.25 -20.50
N ASN A 11 -2.27 -28.38 -19.78
CA ASN A 11 -1.07 -27.57 -19.95
C ASN A 11 0.22 -28.41 -20.09
N ASP A 12 0.14 -29.57 -20.73
CA ASP A 12 1.28 -30.45 -21.02
C ASP A 12 2.15 -30.78 -19.79
N GLY A 13 1.54 -30.88 -18.61
CA GLY A 13 2.22 -31.22 -17.37
C GLY A 13 2.87 -30.04 -16.63
N ASP A 14 2.74 -28.80 -17.14
CA ASP A 14 3.28 -27.61 -16.51
C ASP A 14 2.70 -27.38 -15.12
N TYR A 15 3.54 -26.86 -14.23
CA TYR A 15 3.12 -26.51 -12.87
C TYR A 15 2.35 -25.17 -12.83
N ILE A 16 1.39 -25.09 -11.91
CA ILE A 16 0.69 -23.84 -11.66
C ILE A 16 1.67 -22.80 -11.14
N ASN A 17 1.79 -21.69 -11.87
CA ASN A 17 2.50 -20.52 -11.36
C ASN A 17 1.55 -19.66 -10.55
N ILE A 18 1.67 -19.67 -9.23
CA ILE A 18 0.85 -18.90 -8.29
C ILE A 18 1.07 -17.36 -8.37
N GLN A 19 2.09 -16.91 -9.10
CA GLN A 19 2.30 -15.48 -9.40
C GLN A 19 1.64 -15.07 -10.72
N SER A 20 1.24 -16.02 -11.54
CA SER A 20 0.56 -15.75 -12.80
C SER A 20 -0.94 -15.50 -12.58
N LYS A 21 -1.37 -14.27 -12.77
CA LYS A 21 -2.79 -13.89 -12.71
C LYS A 21 -3.63 -14.65 -13.74
N LYS A 22 -3.03 -15.02 -14.88
CA LYS A 22 -3.68 -15.82 -15.91
C LYS A 22 -3.96 -17.23 -15.38
N HIS A 23 -2.94 -17.93 -14.86
CA HIS A 23 -3.10 -19.28 -14.31
C HIS A 23 -4.09 -19.30 -13.14
N LEU A 24 -4.00 -18.34 -12.22
CA LEU A 24 -4.93 -18.25 -11.10
C LEU A 24 -6.36 -17.97 -11.57
N GLY A 25 -6.54 -17.10 -12.56
CA GLY A 25 -7.85 -16.84 -13.15
C GLY A 25 -8.46 -18.09 -13.82
N GLU A 26 -7.68 -18.83 -14.57
CA GLU A 26 -8.15 -20.08 -15.20
C GLU A 26 -8.55 -21.14 -14.16
N ILE A 27 -7.79 -21.24 -13.07
CA ILE A 27 -8.12 -22.19 -11.98
C ILE A 27 -9.39 -21.73 -11.25
N VAL A 28 -9.43 -20.47 -10.82
CA VAL A 28 -10.53 -19.98 -9.97
C VAL A 28 -11.83 -19.90 -10.76
N PHE A 29 -11.80 -19.35 -11.96
CA PHE A 29 -13.02 -19.18 -12.78
C PHE A 29 -13.38 -20.43 -13.57
N GLY A 30 -12.37 -21.11 -14.15
CA GLY A 30 -12.59 -22.28 -14.99
C GLY A 30 -12.81 -23.57 -14.18
N TYR A 31 -11.80 -23.96 -13.39
CA TYR A 31 -11.85 -25.23 -12.69
C TYR A 31 -12.61 -25.22 -11.36
N MET A 32 -12.56 -24.11 -10.61
CA MET A 32 -13.31 -24.00 -9.35
C MET A 32 -14.72 -23.44 -9.55
N GLY A 33 -15.04 -22.87 -10.71
CA GLY A 33 -16.36 -22.31 -11.03
C GLY A 33 -16.73 -21.07 -10.21
N ILE A 34 -15.77 -20.43 -9.55
CA ILE A 34 -16.01 -19.24 -8.73
C ILE A 34 -16.18 -18.03 -9.66
N GLN A 35 -17.35 -17.42 -9.65
CA GLN A 35 -17.63 -16.23 -10.45
C GLN A 35 -17.25 -14.94 -9.71
N PRO A 36 -16.71 -13.92 -10.40
CA PRO A 36 -16.43 -12.62 -9.79
C PRO A 36 -17.73 -11.95 -9.36
N LYS A 37 -17.76 -11.46 -8.12
CA LYS A 37 -18.95 -10.79 -7.55
C LYS A 37 -19.18 -9.38 -8.12
N VAL A 38 -18.18 -8.78 -8.76
CA VAL A 38 -18.24 -7.40 -9.27
C VAL A 38 -18.35 -7.43 -10.79
N SER A 39 -19.48 -6.99 -11.32
CA SER A 39 -19.65 -6.68 -12.74
C SER A 39 -18.79 -5.47 -13.10
N GLY A 40 -17.92 -5.60 -14.09
CA GLY A 40 -17.06 -4.49 -14.58
C GLY A 40 -15.56 -4.75 -14.49
N ALA A 41 -15.12 -5.81 -13.83
CA ALA A 41 -13.72 -6.19 -13.75
C ALA A 41 -13.30 -7.14 -14.89
N ASN A 42 -13.63 -6.78 -16.14
CA ASN A 42 -13.19 -7.56 -17.29
C ASN A 42 -11.87 -6.99 -17.85
N THR A 43 -11.04 -7.87 -18.37
CA THR A 43 -9.89 -7.48 -19.19
C THR A 43 -10.38 -6.87 -20.50
N LYS A 44 -9.49 -6.19 -21.23
CA LYS A 44 -9.80 -5.69 -22.60
C LYS A 44 -10.33 -6.77 -23.55
N SER A 45 -10.05 -8.04 -23.26
CA SER A 45 -10.53 -9.21 -24.02
C SER A 45 -11.84 -9.80 -23.48
N GLY A 46 -12.55 -9.14 -22.59
CA GLY A 46 -13.82 -9.58 -22.01
C GLY A 46 -13.73 -10.71 -20.97
N ARG A 47 -12.54 -11.15 -20.61
CA ARG A 47 -12.35 -12.19 -19.58
C ARG A 47 -12.41 -11.58 -18.19
N ALA A 48 -12.91 -12.32 -17.21
CA ALA A 48 -12.87 -11.93 -15.81
C ALA A 48 -11.43 -11.65 -15.35
N LYS A 49 -11.24 -10.50 -14.69
CA LYS A 49 -9.91 -10.08 -14.23
C LYS A 49 -9.64 -10.67 -12.86
N PHE A 50 -8.57 -11.46 -12.73
CA PHE A 50 -8.06 -11.91 -11.45
C PHE A 50 -7.01 -10.92 -10.93
N ASP A 51 -7.36 -10.14 -9.93
CA ASP A 51 -6.47 -9.14 -9.31
C ASP A 51 -6.50 -9.22 -7.77
N MET A 52 -5.75 -8.34 -7.11
CA MET A 52 -5.67 -8.34 -5.65
C MET A 52 -7.00 -8.05 -4.96
N ASN A 53 -7.85 -7.19 -5.53
CA ASN A 53 -9.16 -6.91 -4.96
C ASN A 53 -10.02 -8.17 -4.94
N MET A 54 -9.94 -8.96 -6.03
CA MET A 54 -10.61 -10.26 -6.07
C MET A 54 -10.07 -11.24 -5.03
N VAL A 55 -8.75 -11.27 -4.83
CA VAL A 55 -8.14 -12.11 -3.80
C VAL A 55 -8.60 -11.69 -2.40
N GLU A 56 -8.67 -10.39 -2.12
CA GLU A 56 -9.17 -9.84 -0.85
C GLU A 56 -10.64 -10.21 -0.60
N ASP A 57 -11.48 -10.14 -1.63
CA ASP A 57 -12.87 -10.57 -1.50
C ASP A 57 -13.03 -12.07 -1.29
N LEU A 58 -12.26 -12.86 -2.00
CA LEU A 58 -12.26 -14.32 -1.84
C LEU A 58 -11.69 -14.76 -0.48
N ALA A 59 -10.74 -14.00 0.07
CA ALA A 59 -10.14 -14.28 1.37
C ALA A 59 -11.15 -14.23 2.52
N LYS A 60 -12.22 -13.45 2.37
CA LYS A 60 -13.33 -13.41 3.35
C LYS A 60 -14.09 -14.73 3.45
N THR A 61 -13.99 -15.58 2.44
CA THR A 61 -14.79 -16.82 2.34
C THR A 61 -13.92 -18.08 2.25
N TYR A 62 -12.76 -17.97 1.62
CA TYR A 62 -11.92 -19.14 1.30
C TYR A 62 -10.56 -19.05 1.97
N PRO A 63 -10.18 -20.02 2.84
CA PRO A 63 -8.88 -20.01 3.51
C PRO A 63 -7.68 -20.04 2.56
N TRP A 64 -7.81 -20.69 1.40
CA TRP A 64 -6.73 -20.67 0.40
C TRP A 64 -6.48 -19.29 -0.19
N ALA A 65 -7.52 -18.47 -0.35
CA ALA A 65 -7.39 -17.11 -0.85
C ALA A 65 -6.75 -16.19 0.19
N GLU A 66 -7.02 -16.40 1.49
CA GLU A 66 -6.30 -15.72 2.56
C GLU A 66 -4.81 -16.06 2.53
N ASN A 67 -4.44 -17.32 2.38
CA ASN A 67 -3.05 -17.72 2.23
C ASN A 67 -2.38 -17.07 1.01
N LEU A 68 -3.10 -16.97 -0.11
CA LEU A 68 -2.62 -16.30 -1.32
C LEU A 68 -2.45 -14.78 -1.11
N ARG A 69 -3.37 -14.15 -0.40
CA ARG A 69 -3.30 -12.74 0.00
C ARG A 69 -2.05 -12.47 0.84
N VAL A 70 -1.86 -13.27 1.88
CA VAL A 70 -0.68 -13.19 2.76
C VAL A 70 0.60 -13.38 1.97
N TYR A 71 0.66 -14.42 1.14
CA TYR A 71 1.82 -14.70 0.27
C TYR A 71 2.16 -13.51 -0.62
N ASN A 72 1.18 -12.93 -1.33
CA ASN A 72 1.40 -11.80 -2.22
C ASN A 72 1.89 -10.55 -1.47
N LYS A 73 1.33 -10.27 -0.28
CA LYS A 73 1.80 -9.15 0.57
C LYS A 73 3.23 -9.36 1.05
N LEU A 74 3.58 -10.55 1.52
CA LEU A 74 4.94 -10.88 1.93
C LEU A 74 5.93 -10.83 0.75
N LEU A 75 5.54 -11.33 -0.40
CA LEU A 75 6.35 -11.25 -1.62
C LEU A 75 6.63 -9.79 -2.01
N LYS A 76 5.62 -8.92 -1.92
CA LYS A 76 5.79 -7.48 -2.15
C LYS A 76 6.73 -6.83 -1.14
N ILE A 77 6.61 -7.17 0.15
CA ILE A 77 7.51 -6.68 1.19
C ILE A 77 8.94 -7.12 0.88
N LYS A 78 9.15 -8.40 0.57
CA LYS A 78 10.46 -8.93 0.21
C LYS A 78 11.05 -8.19 -0.99
N SER A 79 10.36 -8.17 -2.12
CA SER A 79 10.90 -7.63 -3.38
C SER A 79 11.06 -6.11 -3.35
N THR A 80 10.12 -5.39 -2.71
CA THR A 80 10.13 -3.93 -2.70
C THR A 80 11.11 -3.34 -1.69
N TYR A 81 11.30 -4.02 -0.55
CA TYR A 81 12.09 -3.46 0.55
C TYR A 81 13.34 -4.30 0.84
N VAL A 82 13.18 -5.58 1.16
CA VAL A 82 14.31 -6.40 1.61
C VAL A 82 15.36 -6.58 0.52
N ASP A 83 14.93 -6.98 -0.69
CA ASP A 83 15.84 -7.17 -1.81
C ASP A 83 16.49 -5.84 -2.21
N ARG A 84 15.71 -4.75 -2.24
CA ARG A 84 16.24 -3.41 -2.54
C ARG A 84 17.26 -2.94 -1.51
N PHE A 85 17.01 -3.13 -0.21
CA PHE A 85 17.98 -2.75 0.82
C PHE A 85 19.27 -3.56 0.71
N ARG A 86 19.15 -4.88 0.46
CA ARG A 86 20.32 -5.74 0.25
C ARG A 86 21.13 -5.32 -0.98
N ASP A 87 20.47 -5.03 -2.08
CA ASP A 87 21.13 -4.80 -3.38
C ASP A 87 21.70 -3.38 -3.51
N ARG A 88 21.23 -2.42 -2.70
CA ARG A 88 21.63 -0.99 -2.75
C ARG A 88 22.43 -0.54 -1.52
N GLN A 89 22.72 -1.41 -0.60
CA GLN A 89 23.57 -1.05 0.52
C GLN A 89 25.04 -1.03 0.08
N GLU A 90 25.79 -0.05 0.57
CA GLU A 90 27.24 0.08 0.41
C GLU A 90 27.85 0.24 1.81
N ASP A 91 28.79 -0.63 2.18
CA ASP A 91 29.47 -0.64 3.49
C ASP A 91 28.50 -0.59 4.69
N GLY A 92 27.39 -1.32 4.60
CA GLY A 92 26.37 -1.36 5.63
C GLY A 92 25.49 -0.08 5.69
N ARG A 93 25.62 0.81 4.73
CA ARG A 93 24.81 2.02 4.63
C ARG A 93 23.85 1.94 3.46
N TYR A 94 22.64 2.47 3.65
CA TYR A 94 21.65 2.63 2.59
C TYR A 94 21.54 4.11 2.21
N TYR A 95 21.71 4.39 0.92
CA TYR A 95 21.59 5.74 0.37
C TYR A 95 20.26 5.89 -0.36
N PHE A 96 19.42 6.76 0.16
CA PHE A 96 18.15 7.08 -0.50
C PHE A 96 18.39 7.91 -1.75
N TYR A 97 17.65 7.59 -2.78
CA TYR A 97 17.65 8.37 -4.01
C TYR A 97 16.63 9.49 -3.92
N PHE A 98 17.06 10.71 -4.21
CA PHE A 98 16.19 11.88 -4.30
C PHE A 98 16.15 12.40 -5.72
N LYS A 99 14.95 12.43 -6.32
CA LYS A 99 14.71 12.98 -7.65
C LYS A 99 14.09 14.37 -7.50
N GLN A 100 14.83 15.39 -7.93
CA GLN A 100 14.31 16.75 -8.03
C GLN A 100 13.27 16.81 -9.14
N ASN A 101 12.21 17.60 -8.92
CA ASN A 101 11.11 17.74 -9.89
C ASN A 101 10.54 16.39 -10.37
N GLY A 102 10.50 15.39 -9.48
CA GLY A 102 10.03 14.04 -9.78
C GLY A 102 8.51 13.93 -9.93
N THR A 103 7.77 14.98 -9.58
CA THR A 103 6.30 15.04 -9.62
C THR A 103 5.84 16.23 -10.47
N VAL A 104 4.59 16.19 -10.93
CA VAL A 104 3.97 17.31 -11.70
C VAL A 104 3.92 18.59 -10.86
N SER A 105 3.80 18.47 -9.55
CA SER A 105 3.77 19.61 -8.61
C SER A 105 5.16 20.18 -8.26
N GLY A 106 6.24 19.65 -8.86
CA GLY A 106 7.60 20.08 -8.56
C GLY A 106 8.18 19.56 -7.24
N ARG A 107 7.48 18.65 -6.54
CA ARG A 107 7.97 18.04 -5.29
C ARG A 107 9.14 17.08 -5.58
N TYR A 108 10.01 16.92 -4.58
CA TYR A 108 11.01 15.86 -4.59
C TYR A 108 10.34 14.49 -4.55
N GLY A 109 10.79 13.57 -5.40
CA GLY A 109 10.47 12.15 -5.29
C GLY A 109 11.60 11.41 -4.59
N SER A 110 11.28 10.48 -3.70
CA SER A 110 12.28 9.64 -3.03
C SER A 110 11.75 8.23 -2.83
N ASP A 111 12.64 7.25 -2.87
CA ASP A 111 12.32 5.88 -2.50
C ASP A 111 12.09 5.72 -0.98
N ALA A 112 12.56 6.66 -0.16
CA ALA A 112 12.22 6.75 1.26
C ALA A 112 10.70 6.90 1.49
N GLN A 113 9.98 7.61 0.61
CA GLN A 113 8.53 7.78 0.70
C GLN A 113 7.74 6.48 0.50
N GLN A 114 8.37 5.45 -0.08
CA GLN A 114 7.75 4.16 -0.33
C GLN A 114 7.80 3.23 0.89
N LEU A 115 8.48 3.63 1.98
CA LEU A 115 8.52 2.82 3.19
C LEU A 115 7.10 2.63 3.75
N PRO A 116 6.72 1.39 4.10
CA PRO A 116 5.37 1.12 4.57
C PRO A 116 5.11 1.85 5.88
N LYS A 117 3.88 2.32 6.07
CA LYS A 117 3.45 2.75 7.40
C LYS A 117 3.42 1.53 8.33
N PRO A 118 3.79 1.69 9.62
CA PRO A 118 3.55 0.66 10.60
C PRO A 118 2.06 0.31 10.66
N LEU A 119 1.75 -0.96 10.88
CA LEU A 119 0.39 -1.44 11.07
C LEU A 119 0.11 -1.62 12.55
N GLU A 120 -1.09 -1.24 12.98
CA GLU A 120 -1.59 -1.43 14.33
C GLU A 120 -2.17 -2.83 14.52
N GLU A 121 -2.38 -3.24 15.76
CA GLU A 121 -2.92 -4.55 16.08
C GLU A 121 -4.33 -4.71 15.49
N GLY A 122 -4.55 -5.77 14.73
CA GLY A 122 -5.83 -6.06 14.08
C GLY A 122 -5.99 -5.50 12.67
N GLU A 123 -5.10 -4.64 12.19
CA GLU A 123 -5.21 -4.08 10.82
C GLU A 123 -4.93 -5.10 9.71
N ASP A 124 -4.15 -6.15 10.02
CA ASP A 124 -3.85 -7.22 9.06
C ASP A 124 -3.44 -8.52 9.78
N ALA A 125 -3.18 -9.58 9.01
CA ALA A 125 -2.68 -10.83 9.56
C ALA A 125 -1.39 -10.62 10.36
N PRO A 126 -1.22 -11.24 11.55
CA PRO A 126 -0.08 -11.02 12.43
C PRO A 126 1.28 -11.17 11.76
N VAL A 127 1.39 -12.12 10.81
CA VAL A 127 2.62 -12.33 10.04
C VAL A 127 2.93 -11.14 9.14
N ILE A 128 1.93 -10.55 8.51
CA ILE A 128 2.10 -9.35 7.65
C ILE A 128 2.52 -8.17 8.50
N MET A 129 1.80 -7.92 9.60
CA MET A 129 2.11 -6.82 10.54
C MET A 129 3.54 -6.91 11.05
N LYS A 130 3.98 -8.11 11.45
CA LYS A 130 5.36 -8.34 11.89
C LYS A 130 6.39 -7.89 10.84
N TYR A 131 6.22 -8.30 9.58
CA TYR A 131 7.20 -7.99 8.53
C TYR A 131 7.08 -6.57 8.00
N VAL A 132 5.89 -5.99 7.93
CA VAL A 132 5.71 -4.56 7.59
C VAL A 132 6.40 -3.69 8.64
N ASN A 133 6.16 -3.95 9.91
CA ASN A 133 6.68 -3.12 11.00
C ASN A 133 8.21 -3.24 11.15
N ILE A 134 8.79 -4.38 10.78
CA ILE A 134 10.24 -4.57 10.84
C ILE A 134 10.99 -3.81 9.73
N VAL A 135 10.37 -3.50 8.59
CA VAL A 135 11.05 -2.85 7.46
C VAL A 135 11.71 -1.52 7.88
N ARG A 136 11.02 -0.71 8.67
CA ARG A 136 11.59 0.57 9.15
C ARG A 136 12.74 0.37 10.15
N ARG A 137 12.79 -0.75 10.84
CA ARG A 137 13.83 -1.06 11.82
C ARG A 137 15.17 -1.44 11.18
N PHE A 138 15.22 -1.67 9.88
CA PHE A 138 16.49 -1.83 9.15
C PHE A 138 17.25 -0.50 9.01
N LEU A 139 16.55 0.62 9.14
CA LEU A 139 17.14 1.96 9.04
C LEU A 139 17.46 2.46 10.45
N ILE A 140 18.71 2.38 10.80
CA ILE A 140 19.21 2.82 12.11
C ILE A 140 20.23 3.95 11.93
N ALA A 141 20.33 4.80 12.94
CA ALA A 141 21.37 5.80 12.97
C ALA A 141 22.77 5.15 13.07
N GLY A 142 23.76 5.76 12.45
CA GLY A 142 25.15 5.35 12.64
C GLY A 142 25.61 5.54 14.10
N ASN A 143 26.75 4.91 14.46
CA ASN A 143 27.30 4.99 15.82
C ASN A 143 27.41 6.42 16.34
N GLY A 144 26.90 6.68 17.52
CA GLY A 144 26.90 8.00 18.16
C GLY A 144 25.92 9.02 17.55
N ARG A 145 25.05 8.61 16.60
CA ARG A 145 24.06 9.47 15.94
C ARG A 145 22.65 9.08 16.31
N LYS A 146 21.72 9.99 16.06
CA LYS A 146 20.27 9.76 16.22
C LYS A 146 19.58 10.08 14.89
N VAL A 147 18.47 9.41 14.62
CA VAL A 147 17.53 9.82 13.57
C VAL A 147 16.64 10.91 14.17
N ILE A 148 16.49 12.00 13.44
CA ILE A 148 15.53 13.05 13.74
C ILE A 148 14.43 12.95 12.68
N ASP A 149 13.20 12.83 13.13
CA ASP A 149 12.00 12.88 12.30
C ASP A 149 11.28 14.18 12.61
N ALA A 150 11.07 15.02 11.59
CA ALA A 150 10.41 16.29 11.73
C ALA A 150 9.54 16.55 10.50
N ASP A 151 8.28 16.86 10.74
CA ASP A 151 7.30 17.18 9.71
C ASP A 151 6.57 18.49 10.06
N TYR A 152 6.19 19.24 9.04
CA TYR A 152 5.39 20.44 9.23
C TYR A 152 3.91 20.07 9.22
N GLU A 153 3.22 20.40 10.28
CA GLU A 153 1.78 20.25 10.33
C GLU A 153 1.09 21.21 9.36
N SER A 154 0.27 20.68 8.46
CA SER A 154 -0.56 21.46 7.53
C SER A 154 0.21 22.55 6.77
N LEU A 155 1.46 22.30 6.33
CA LEU A 155 2.34 23.29 5.70
C LEU A 155 1.67 24.02 4.52
N GLU A 156 1.04 23.28 3.61
CA GLU A 156 0.44 23.88 2.40
C GLU A 156 -0.73 24.82 2.73
N PRO A 157 -1.69 24.47 3.60
CA PRO A 157 -2.71 25.40 4.08
C PRO A 157 -2.14 26.64 4.80
N HIS A 158 -1.08 26.49 5.60
CA HIS A 158 -0.41 27.64 6.23
C HIS A 158 0.20 28.60 5.20
N CYS A 159 0.92 28.06 4.22
CA CYS A 159 1.47 28.84 3.12
C CYS A 159 0.37 29.55 2.33
N PHE A 160 -0.74 28.85 2.04
CA PHE A 160 -1.87 29.43 1.34
C PHE A 160 -2.50 30.59 2.12
N ALA A 161 -2.77 30.40 3.41
CA ALA A 161 -3.28 31.46 4.28
C ALA A 161 -2.38 32.70 4.30
N SER A 162 -1.06 32.47 4.31
CA SER A 162 -0.06 33.57 4.32
C SER A 162 -0.06 34.32 2.99
N VAL A 163 -0.06 33.61 1.87
CA VAL A 163 0.03 34.24 0.53
C VAL A 163 -1.27 34.96 0.13
N THR A 164 -2.43 34.35 0.44
CA THR A 164 -3.74 34.93 0.09
C THR A 164 -4.25 35.96 1.06
N GLY A 165 -3.75 35.97 2.30
CA GLY A 165 -4.28 36.80 3.38
C GLY A 165 -5.67 36.40 3.84
N ASP A 166 -6.12 35.15 3.55
CA ASP A 166 -7.44 34.67 3.94
C ASP A 166 -7.62 34.69 5.47
N LYS A 167 -8.54 35.54 5.94
CA LYS A 167 -8.76 35.77 7.37
C LYS A 167 -9.32 34.53 8.09
N ASN A 168 -10.14 33.74 7.42
CA ASN A 168 -10.71 32.54 8.03
C ASN A 168 -9.65 31.47 8.26
N LEU A 169 -8.75 31.28 7.30
CA LEU A 169 -7.60 30.38 7.47
C LEU A 169 -6.62 30.88 8.53
N GLN A 170 -6.33 32.20 8.54
CA GLN A 170 -5.48 32.80 9.56
C GLN A 170 -6.08 32.64 10.96
N GLU A 171 -7.41 32.79 11.09
CA GLU A 171 -8.11 32.55 12.35
C GLU A 171 -7.97 31.13 12.85
N ILE A 172 -8.14 30.12 11.96
CA ILE A 172 -7.97 28.70 12.30
C ILE A 172 -6.57 28.46 12.88
N PHE A 173 -5.53 28.91 12.19
CA PHE A 173 -4.15 28.68 12.60
C PHE A 173 -3.74 29.48 13.84
N ASN A 174 -4.17 30.72 13.96
CA ASN A 174 -3.87 31.55 15.12
C ASN A 174 -4.52 31.03 16.42
N ASN A 175 -5.66 30.36 16.31
CA ASN A 175 -6.32 29.70 17.44
C ASN A 175 -5.83 28.28 17.69
N GLY A 176 -4.94 27.73 16.87
CA GLY A 176 -4.45 26.37 17.00
C GLY A 176 -5.51 25.30 16.73
N TRP A 177 -6.53 25.63 15.96
CA TRP A 177 -7.58 24.68 15.60
C TRP A 177 -7.10 23.72 14.49
N ASP A 178 -7.58 22.46 14.54
CA ASP A 178 -7.32 21.52 13.47
C ASP A 178 -7.99 21.99 12.18
N PHE A 179 -7.18 22.15 11.13
CA PHE A 179 -7.62 22.69 9.85
C PHE A 179 -8.73 21.85 9.22
N TYR A 180 -8.53 20.53 9.15
CA TYR A 180 -9.46 19.64 8.44
C TYR A 180 -10.79 19.52 9.18
N SER A 181 -10.75 19.35 10.50
CA SER A 181 -11.95 19.31 11.34
C SER A 181 -12.73 20.63 11.26
N THR A 182 -12.05 21.76 11.35
CA THR A 182 -12.71 23.08 11.31
C THR A 182 -13.35 23.34 9.94
N VAL A 183 -12.67 22.97 8.84
CA VAL A 183 -13.24 23.10 7.50
C VAL A 183 -14.46 22.16 7.34
N ALA A 184 -14.38 20.91 7.79
CA ALA A 184 -15.50 19.97 7.74
C ALA A 184 -16.72 20.50 8.51
N ILE A 185 -16.53 20.99 9.74
CA ILE A 185 -17.60 21.59 10.55
C ILE A 185 -18.24 22.79 9.84
N ARG A 186 -17.41 23.68 9.31
CA ARG A 186 -17.92 24.91 8.64
C ARG A 186 -18.58 24.63 7.30
N THR A 187 -18.14 23.63 6.54
CA THR A 187 -18.69 23.32 5.20
C THR A 187 -19.88 22.39 5.27
N GLU A 188 -19.84 21.37 6.13
CA GLU A 188 -20.89 20.36 6.21
C GLU A 188 -21.91 20.65 7.32
N LYS A 189 -21.78 21.78 8.03
CA LYS A 189 -22.63 22.16 9.16
C LYS A 189 -22.73 21.06 10.22
N LEU A 190 -21.64 20.33 10.42
CA LEU A 190 -21.53 19.35 11.50
C LEU A 190 -21.53 20.09 12.83
N ASN A 191 -22.21 19.53 13.83
CA ASN A 191 -22.22 20.12 15.17
C ASN A 191 -20.85 19.94 15.83
N ASP A 192 -20.43 20.97 16.59
CA ASP A 192 -19.16 21.02 17.34
C ASP A 192 -19.04 19.95 18.48
N ASP A 193 -20.07 19.14 18.68
CA ASP A 193 -20.21 18.21 19.81
C ASP A 193 -19.58 16.84 19.57
N LYS A 194 -18.48 16.75 18.79
CA LYS A 194 -17.76 15.47 18.66
C LYS A 194 -16.26 15.65 18.73
#